data_e5d7c29fcef3b87bb16371381ab834e3
#
_entry.id   e5d7c29fcef3b87bb16371381ab834e3
#
_cell.length_a   1.000
_cell.length_b   1.000
_cell.length_c   1.000
_cell.angle_alpha   90.00
_cell.angle_beta   90.00
_cell.angle_gamma   90.00
#
_symmetry.space_group_name_H-M   'P 1'
#
loop_
_entity.id
_entity.type
_entity.pdbx_description
1 polymer ?
#
loop_
_entity_poly.entity_id
_entity_poly.type
_entity_poly.pdbx_seq_one_letter_code
_entity_poly.pdbx_strand_id
1 'polypeptide(L)'
;MLAVQMLADAMDGRNGEPVKKFGDLGAIHRASTRVTAYRSPVISDALEYIRLNAFSGISASDVLSRMKGSRRSAENMFRAAIGHSILEEIQSVRLNEVKRLLSNPLMKIGAIAAQTGYRSENFLTRLFKRETGMTPSQWRKSHTYAE
;
A
#
# COMPACT_ATOMS: atom_id res chain seq x y z
N MET A 1 -37.27 -8.68 -0.38
CA MET A 1 -37.41 -7.83 0.79
C MET A 1 -36.24 -7.90 1.76
N LEU A 2 -35.86 -9.10 2.17
CA LEU A 2 -34.69 -9.29 3.05
C LEU A 2 -33.36 -8.80 2.45
N ALA A 3 -33.16 -9.00 1.16
CA ALA A 3 -31.95 -8.55 0.48
C ALA A 3 -31.81 -7.00 0.44
N VAL A 4 -32.91 -6.28 0.32
CA VAL A 4 -32.92 -4.82 0.32
C VAL A 4 -32.65 -4.27 1.72
N GLN A 5 -33.12 -4.95 2.73
CA GLN A 5 -32.89 -4.56 4.12
C GLN A 5 -31.44 -4.81 4.55
N MET A 6 -30.87 -5.92 4.13
CA MET A 6 -29.44 -6.19 4.36
C MET A 6 -28.53 -5.20 3.63
N LEU A 7 -28.91 -4.76 2.43
CA LEU A 7 -28.20 -3.72 1.70
C LEU A 7 -28.32 -2.36 2.40
N ALA A 8 -29.47 -2.03 2.92
CA ALA A 8 -29.68 -0.80 3.68
C ALA A 8 -28.85 -0.77 4.96
N ASP A 9 -28.78 -1.87 5.67
CA ASP A 9 -27.98 -2.01 6.89
C ASP A 9 -26.47 -1.94 6.58
N ALA A 10 -26.04 -2.49 5.46
CA ALA A 10 -24.67 -2.39 5.00
C ALA A 10 -24.31 -0.98 4.53
N MET A 11 -25.27 -0.26 3.99
CA MET A 11 -25.08 1.13 3.54
C MET A 11 -25.17 2.16 4.63
N ASP A 12 -25.71 1.81 5.78
CA ASP A 12 -25.94 2.73 6.87
C ASP A 12 -24.65 3.14 7.60
N GLY A 13 -23.53 2.74 7.10
CA GLY A 13 -22.22 3.30 7.45
C GLY A 13 -21.84 3.25 8.92
N ARG A 14 -22.71 2.70 9.71
CA ARG A 14 -22.48 2.56 11.14
C ARG A 14 -21.40 1.58 11.47
N ASN A 15 -21.13 0.76 10.55
CA ASN A 15 -19.99 -0.12 10.54
C ASN A 15 -18.84 0.50 9.79
N GLY A 16 -18.92 1.77 9.59
CA GLY A 16 -17.98 2.61 8.93
C GLY A 16 -16.64 2.70 9.57
N GLU A 17 -16.34 1.82 10.37
CA GLU A 17 -15.00 1.55 10.57
C GLU A 17 -14.49 0.73 9.45
N PRO A 18 -14.17 1.34 8.35
CA PRO A 18 -13.20 0.77 7.50
C PRO A 18 -11.92 0.92 8.28
N VAL A 19 -11.67 -0.02 9.10
CA VAL A 19 -10.30 -0.39 9.19
C VAL A 19 -9.94 -0.73 7.77
N LYS A 20 -9.57 0.28 7.02
CA LYS A 20 -8.96 0.12 5.71
C LYS A 20 -7.67 -0.61 5.96
N LYS A 21 -7.80 -1.89 6.16
CA LYS A 21 -6.66 -2.76 6.14
C LYS A 21 -6.09 -2.64 4.75
N PHE A 22 -5.02 -1.90 4.66
CA PHE A 22 -4.15 -1.97 3.52
C PHE A 22 -4.01 -3.44 3.16
N GLY A 23 -4.60 -3.86 2.08
CA GLY A 23 -4.37 -5.16 1.54
C GLY A 23 -5.59 -5.99 1.21
N ASP A 24 -6.62 -6.01 2.02
CA ASP A 24 -7.75 -6.93 1.77
C ASP A 24 -8.74 -6.43 0.73
N LEU A 25 -9.10 -5.18 0.82
CA LEU A 25 -9.98 -4.55 -0.17
C LEU A 25 -9.18 -3.89 -1.30
N GLY A 26 -7.89 -3.69 -1.09
CA GLY A 26 -7.00 -3.05 -2.05
C GLY A 26 -6.81 -3.83 -3.34
N ALA A 27 -6.90 -5.15 -3.33
CA ALA A 27 -6.64 -5.96 -4.51
C ALA A 27 -7.74 -5.83 -5.58
N ILE A 28 -9.01 -5.80 -5.19
CA ILE A 28 -10.15 -5.68 -6.11
C ILE A 28 -10.32 -4.23 -6.58
N HIS A 29 -10.20 -3.27 -5.68
CA HIS A 29 -10.22 -1.85 -6.03
C HIS A 29 -9.03 -1.44 -6.89
N ARG A 30 -7.86 -2.03 -6.68
CA ARG A 30 -6.68 -1.76 -7.49
C ARG A 30 -6.80 -2.19 -8.94
N ALA A 31 -7.52 -3.24 -9.25
CA ALA A 31 -7.74 -3.64 -10.63
C ALA A 31 -8.56 -2.60 -11.39
N SER A 32 -9.65 -2.11 -10.81
CA SER A 32 -10.50 -1.07 -11.41
C SER A 32 -9.79 0.28 -11.51
N THR A 33 -9.07 0.68 -10.46
CA THR A 33 -8.36 1.95 -10.39
C THR A 33 -7.14 1.96 -11.30
N ARG A 34 -6.47 0.84 -11.48
CA ARG A 34 -5.38 0.70 -12.45
C ARG A 34 -5.83 0.96 -13.87
N VAL A 35 -6.96 0.41 -14.29
CA VAL A 35 -7.51 0.64 -15.64
C VAL A 35 -7.81 2.11 -15.87
N THR A 36 -8.31 2.82 -14.86
CA THR A 36 -8.58 4.26 -14.96
C THR A 36 -7.30 5.10 -14.92
N ALA A 37 -6.33 4.70 -14.08
CA ALA A 37 -5.04 5.37 -13.95
C ALA A 37 -4.21 5.31 -15.23
N TYR A 38 -4.24 4.19 -15.96
CA TYR A 38 -3.54 4.06 -17.24
C TYR A 38 -4.05 4.99 -18.35
N ARG A 39 -5.18 5.65 -18.15
CA ARG A 39 -5.67 6.67 -19.08
C ARG A 39 -4.97 8.03 -18.93
N SER A 40 -4.29 8.27 -17.81
CA SER A 40 -3.52 9.50 -17.60
C SER A 40 -2.02 9.19 -17.65
N PRO A 41 -1.29 9.66 -18.67
CA PRO A 41 0.16 9.44 -18.77
C PRO A 41 0.91 9.89 -17.50
N VAL A 42 0.51 11.01 -16.93
CA VAL A 42 1.14 11.56 -15.71
C VAL A 42 1.02 10.62 -14.52
N ILE A 43 -0.13 9.98 -14.36
CA ILE A 43 -0.35 9.01 -13.27
C ILE A 43 0.41 7.71 -13.53
N SER A 44 0.40 7.26 -14.78
CA SER A 44 1.17 6.06 -15.18
C SER A 44 2.66 6.23 -14.93
N ASP A 45 3.22 7.37 -15.32
CA ASP A 45 4.63 7.71 -15.09
C ASP A 45 4.95 7.78 -13.59
N ALA A 46 4.07 8.36 -12.80
CA ALA A 46 4.22 8.43 -11.35
C ALA A 46 4.22 7.04 -10.70
N LEU A 47 3.31 6.17 -11.10
CA LEU A 47 3.24 4.78 -10.60
C LEU A 47 4.47 3.97 -11.01
N GLU A 48 4.92 4.11 -12.25
CA GLU A 48 6.13 3.45 -12.72
C GLU A 48 7.35 3.93 -11.96
N TYR A 49 7.48 5.23 -11.75
CA TYR A 49 8.55 5.79 -10.95
C TYR A 49 8.55 5.24 -9.51
N ILE A 50 7.38 5.16 -8.88
CA ILE A 50 7.24 4.56 -7.55
C ILE A 50 7.71 3.11 -7.57
N ARG A 51 7.24 2.31 -8.52
CA ARG A 51 7.61 0.89 -8.62
C ARG A 51 9.10 0.67 -8.77
N LEU A 52 9.76 1.49 -9.57
CA LEU A 52 11.20 1.36 -9.84
C LEU A 52 12.07 1.87 -8.69
N ASN A 53 11.58 2.83 -7.93
CA ASN A 53 12.40 3.55 -6.95
C ASN A 53 11.93 3.41 -5.50
N ALA A 54 10.83 2.72 -5.23
CA ALA A 54 10.27 2.61 -3.88
C ALA A 54 11.29 2.16 -2.83
N PHE A 55 12.19 1.27 -3.21
CA PHE A 55 13.20 0.69 -2.31
C PHE A 55 14.44 1.58 -2.13
N SER A 56 14.59 2.61 -2.95
CA SER A 56 15.69 3.57 -2.87
C SER A 56 15.46 4.70 -1.84
N GLY A 57 14.41 4.57 -1.02
CA GLY A 57 14.11 5.55 0.02
C GLY A 57 13.41 6.81 -0.49
N ILE A 58 12.78 6.78 -1.66
CA ILE A 58 12.02 7.93 -2.20
C ILE A 58 10.91 8.38 -1.25
N SER A 59 10.61 9.66 -1.31
CA SER A 59 9.51 10.32 -0.61
C SER A 59 8.37 10.68 -1.56
N ALA A 60 7.22 11.03 -1.01
CA ALA A 60 6.12 11.58 -1.80
C ALA A 60 6.51 12.86 -2.55
N SER A 61 7.41 13.67 -1.97
CA SER A 61 7.93 14.88 -2.61
C SER A 61 8.69 14.59 -3.90
N ASP A 62 9.43 13.50 -3.96
CA ASP A 62 10.19 13.11 -5.15
C ASP A 62 9.26 12.73 -6.30
N VAL A 63 8.18 12.05 -5.99
CA VAL A 63 7.14 11.70 -6.98
C VAL A 63 6.41 12.96 -7.44
N LEU A 64 5.99 13.82 -6.51
CA LEU A 64 5.28 15.06 -6.82
C LEU A 64 6.10 16.02 -7.69
N SER A 65 7.42 16.08 -7.48
CA SER A 65 8.30 16.92 -8.29
C SER A 65 8.35 16.52 -9.77
N ARG A 66 8.01 15.28 -10.08
CA ARG A 66 7.92 14.77 -11.46
C ARG A 66 6.55 15.00 -12.10
N MET A 67 5.53 15.21 -11.29
CA MET A 67 4.19 15.50 -11.77
C MET A 67 4.07 16.97 -12.10
N LYS A 68 3.42 17.28 -13.22
CA LYS A 68 3.18 18.68 -13.64
C LYS A 68 2.11 19.34 -12.76
N GLY A 69 2.32 20.62 -12.46
CA GLY A 69 1.38 21.42 -11.68
C GLY A 69 1.84 21.71 -10.25
N SER A 70 0.95 22.30 -9.46
CA SER A 70 1.23 22.53 -8.05
C SER A 70 1.21 21.21 -7.26
N ARG A 71 1.96 21.17 -6.17
CA ARG A 71 2.02 20.00 -5.28
C ARG A 71 0.61 19.51 -4.87
N ARG A 72 -0.24 20.43 -4.47
CA ARG A 72 -1.62 20.12 -4.08
C ARG A 72 -2.46 19.57 -5.23
N SER A 73 -2.32 20.15 -6.41
CA SER A 73 -3.04 19.69 -7.62
C SER A 73 -2.59 18.29 -8.02
N ALA A 74 -1.27 18.03 -8.01
CA ALA A 74 -0.70 16.73 -8.33
C ALA A 74 -1.15 15.65 -7.36
N GLU A 75 -1.14 15.94 -6.05
CA GLU A 75 -1.60 15.01 -5.03
C GLU A 75 -3.09 14.71 -5.13
N ASN A 76 -3.92 15.73 -5.38
CA ASN A 76 -5.35 15.54 -5.59
C ASN A 76 -5.63 14.71 -6.86
N MET A 77 -4.90 14.96 -7.93
CA MET A 77 -5.01 14.20 -9.18
C MET A 77 -4.63 12.72 -8.96
N PHE A 78 -3.54 12.48 -8.24
CA PHE A 78 -3.11 11.11 -7.92
C PHE A 78 -4.16 10.40 -7.05
N ARG A 79 -4.63 11.05 -5.99
CA ARG A 79 -5.64 10.49 -5.08
C ARG A 79 -6.97 10.23 -5.80
N ALA A 80 -7.38 11.11 -6.69
CA ALA A 80 -8.60 10.92 -7.49
C ALA A 80 -8.47 9.72 -8.45
N ALA A 81 -7.30 9.51 -9.02
CA ALA A 81 -7.05 8.42 -9.96
C ALA A 81 -6.82 7.07 -9.28
N ILE A 82 -6.12 7.04 -8.15
CA ILE A 82 -5.64 5.82 -7.48
C ILE A 82 -6.48 5.47 -6.24
N GLY A 83 -7.13 6.46 -5.62
CA GLY A 83 -7.97 6.30 -4.43
C GLY A 83 -7.25 6.51 -3.10
N HIS A 84 -5.92 6.69 -3.11
CA HIS A 84 -5.11 6.94 -1.93
C HIS A 84 -3.92 7.84 -2.25
N SER A 85 -3.18 8.27 -1.24
CA SER A 85 -2.06 9.19 -1.40
C SER A 85 -0.83 8.53 -2.03
N ILE A 86 0.07 9.36 -2.55
CA ILE A 86 1.37 8.90 -3.07
C ILE A 86 2.19 8.19 -1.99
N LEU A 87 2.18 8.69 -0.75
CA LEU A 87 2.88 8.06 0.36
C LEU A 87 2.34 6.66 0.65
N GLU A 88 1.03 6.51 0.65
CA GLU A 88 0.37 5.21 0.83
C GLU A 88 0.72 4.24 -0.28
N GLU A 89 0.82 4.70 -1.52
CA GLU A 89 1.26 3.86 -2.64
C GLU A 89 2.70 3.38 -2.47
N ILE A 90 3.62 4.29 -2.11
CA ILE A 90 5.02 3.92 -1.83
C ILE A 90 5.09 2.88 -0.70
N GLN A 91 4.35 3.09 0.38
CA GLN A 91 4.31 2.15 1.51
C GLN A 91 3.72 0.80 1.10
N SER A 92 2.68 0.80 0.29
CA SER A 92 2.06 -0.43 -0.22
C SER A 92 3.05 -1.27 -1.05
N VAL A 93 3.78 -0.63 -1.96
CA VAL A 93 4.81 -1.31 -2.77
C VAL A 93 5.90 -1.90 -1.88
N ARG A 94 6.38 -1.14 -0.89
CA ARG A 94 7.39 -1.61 0.08
C ARG A 94 6.89 -2.77 0.94
N LEU A 95 5.68 -2.68 1.45
CA LEU A 95 5.10 -3.72 2.30
C LEU A 95 4.87 -5.03 1.54
N ASN A 96 4.46 -4.95 0.28
CA ASN A 96 4.31 -6.14 -0.55
C ASN A 96 5.66 -6.85 -0.75
N GLU A 97 6.72 -6.10 -0.96
CA GLU A 97 8.07 -6.66 -1.05
C GLU A 97 8.54 -7.24 0.29
N VAL A 98 8.24 -6.57 1.41
CA VAL A 98 8.52 -7.12 2.75
C VAL A 98 7.84 -8.47 2.93
N LYS A 99 6.57 -8.59 2.58
CA LYS A 99 5.83 -9.86 2.66
C LYS A 99 6.48 -10.95 1.81
N ARG A 100 6.92 -10.61 0.61
CA ARG A 100 7.62 -11.53 -0.29
C ARG A 100 8.96 -12.00 0.30
N LEU A 101 9.73 -11.07 0.86
CA LEU A 101 11.03 -11.40 1.47
C LEU A 101 10.89 -12.17 2.79
N LEU A 102 9.79 -11.99 3.50
CA LEU A 102 9.50 -12.74 4.73
C LEU A 102 9.27 -14.23 4.49
N SER A 103 8.92 -14.62 3.26
CA SER A 103 8.82 -16.04 2.88
C SER A 103 10.17 -16.77 2.94
N ASN A 104 11.28 -16.04 2.91
CA ASN A 104 12.60 -16.61 3.13
C ASN A 104 12.92 -16.65 4.64
N PRO A 105 12.95 -17.82 5.27
CA PRO A 105 13.16 -17.94 6.71
C PRO A 105 14.57 -17.53 7.17
N LEU A 106 15.53 -17.56 6.27
CA LEU A 106 16.93 -17.24 6.56
C LEU A 106 17.23 -15.75 6.54
N MET A 107 16.34 -14.94 5.95
CA MET A 107 16.57 -13.51 5.82
C MET A 107 16.22 -12.78 7.11
N LYS A 108 17.19 -12.04 7.66
CA LYS A 108 16.99 -11.23 8.86
C LYS A 108 16.05 -10.05 8.59
N ILE A 109 15.21 -9.72 9.58
CA ILE A 109 14.25 -8.61 9.46
C ILE A 109 14.96 -7.27 9.18
N GLY A 110 16.13 -7.05 9.80
CA GLY A 110 16.96 -5.87 9.53
C GLY A 110 17.45 -5.79 8.09
N ALA A 111 17.81 -6.93 7.48
CA ALA A 111 18.19 -6.98 6.06
C ALA A 111 17.00 -6.67 5.15
N ILE A 112 15.82 -7.18 5.49
CA ILE A 112 14.57 -6.87 4.77
C ILE A 112 14.28 -5.37 4.84
N ALA A 113 14.40 -4.77 6.02
CA ALA A 113 14.21 -3.33 6.19
C ALA A 113 15.15 -2.52 5.27
N ALA A 114 16.43 -2.86 5.25
CA ALA A 114 17.43 -2.20 4.41
C ALA A 114 17.10 -2.34 2.91
N GLN A 115 16.72 -3.52 2.46
CA GLN A 115 16.41 -3.78 1.05
C GLN A 115 15.10 -3.13 0.58
N THR A 116 14.18 -2.91 1.49
CA THR A 116 12.87 -2.34 1.15
C THR A 116 12.76 -0.84 1.42
N GLY A 117 13.89 -0.18 1.68
CA GLY A 117 13.97 1.27 1.83
C GLY A 117 13.46 1.82 3.16
N TYR A 118 13.38 0.98 4.19
CA TYR A 118 13.05 1.42 5.54
C TYR A 118 14.30 1.81 6.32
N ARG A 119 14.19 2.84 7.16
CA ARG A 119 15.31 3.38 7.94
C ARG A 119 15.87 2.41 8.96
N SER A 120 15.03 1.56 9.52
CA SER A 120 15.43 0.62 10.57
C SER A 120 14.44 -0.53 10.69
N GLU A 121 14.91 -1.62 11.29
CA GLU A 121 14.08 -2.77 11.64
C GLU A 121 12.92 -2.39 12.57
N ASN A 122 13.19 -1.54 13.55
CA ASN A 122 12.17 -1.09 14.51
C ASN A 122 11.05 -0.27 13.81
N PHE A 123 11.41 0.56 12.85
CA PHE A 123 10.43 1.32 12.08
C PHE A 123 9.58 0.38 11.20
N LEU A 124 10.24 -0.54 10.50
CA LEU A 124 9.53 -1.56 9.72
C LEU A 124 8.58 -2.37 10.60
N THR A 125 9.05 -2.86 11.74
CA THR A 125 8.24 -3.69 12.64
C THR A 125 6.98 -2.98 13.12
N ARG A 126 7.10 -1.71 13.53
CA ARG A 126 5.94 -0.91 13.96
C ARG A 126 4.97 -0.64 12.81
N LEU A 127 5.49 -0.26 11.66
CA LEU A 127 4.65 0.00 10.48
C LEU A 127 3.95 -1.28 10.02
N PHE A 128 4.69 -2.36 9.89
CA PHE A 128 4.15 -3.64 9.45
C PHE A 128 3.06 -4.16 10.40
N LYS A 129 3.27 -4.04 11.72
CA LYS A 129 2.26 -4.40 12.72
C LYS A 129 1.02 -3.52 12.62
N ARG A 130 1.18 -2.23 12.38
CA ARG A 130 0.05 -1.31 12.18
C ARG A 130 -0.78 -1.68 10.95
N GLU A 131 -0.11 -2.03 9.86
CA GLU A 131 -0.77 -2.30 8.57
C GLU A 131 -1.34 -3.72 8.45
N THR A 132 -0.73 -4.69 9.13
CA THR A 132 -1.10 -6.12 9.00
C THR A 132 -1.69 -6.73 10.28
N GLY A 133 -1.59 -6.03 11.40
CA GLY A 133 -2.03 -6.51 12.72
C GLY A 133 -1.00 -7.39 13.43
N MET A 134 0.08 -7.78 12.77
CA MET A 134 1.11 -8.65 13.36
C MET A 134 2.52 -8.19 13.00
N THR A 135 3.51 -8.59 13.83
CA THR A 135 4.91 -8.28 13.55
C THR A 135 5.43 -9.09 12.35
N PRO A 136 6.50 -8.61 11.67
CA PRO A 136 7.13 -9.39 10.60
C PRO A 136 7.51 -10.81 11.01
N SER A 137 8.00 -10.99 12.23
CA SER A 137 8.35 -12.32 12.76
C SER A 137 7.13 -13.22 12.96
N GLN A 138 6.03 -12.66 13.45
CA GLN A 138 4.75 -13.38 13.56
C GLN A 138 4.18 -13.74 12.20
N TRP A 139 4.23 -12.80 11.27
CA TRP A 139 3.82 -13.02 9.88
C TRP A 139 4.60 -14.18 9.25
N ARG A 140 5.92 -14.16 9.38
CA ARG A 140 6.78 -15.24 8.89
C ARG A 140 6.36 -16.61 9.44
N LYS A 141 6.19 -16.72 10.75
CA LYS A 141 5.76 -17.97 11.38
C LYS A 141 4.42 -18.46 10.83
N SER A 142 3.43 -17.59 10.73
CA SER A 142 2.09 -17.96 10.27
C SER A 142 2.03 -18.36 8.79
N HIS A 143 2.95 -17.89 7.97
CA HIS A 143 2.96 -18.15 6.52
C HIS A 143 4.00 -19.19 6.09
N THR A 144 4.99 -19.49 6.93
CA THR A 144 6.00 -20.53 6.63
C THR A 144 5.54 -21.92 7.06
N TYR A 145 4.61 -22.02 8.00
CA TYR A 145 4.07 -23.29 8.48
C TYR A 145 2.71 -23.66 7.88
N ALA A 146 2.29 -22.96 6.81
CA ALA A 146 1.03 -23.22 6.14
C ALA A 146 1.10 -24.26 5.00
N GLU A 147 2.24 -24.98 4.89
CA GLU A 147 2.38 -26.13 3.97
C GLU A 147 2.31 -27.46 4.71
#